data_930d54d472bf4641b2e5ec0cbd6a8734
#
_entry.id   930d54d472bf4641b2e5ec0cbd6a8734
#
_cell.length_a   1.000
_cell.length_b   1.000
_cell.length_c   1.000
_cell.angle_alpha   90.00
_cell.angle_beta   90.00
_cell.angle_gamma   90.00
#
_symmetry.space_group_name_H-M   'P 1'
#
loop_
_entity.id
_entity.type
_entity.pdbx_description
1 polymer ?
#
loop_
_entity_poly.entity_id
_entity_poly.type
_entity_poly.pdbx_seq_one_letter_code
_entity_poly.pdbx_strand_id
1 'polypeptide(L)'
;MFRIGGIFIPVTDIEKSTEWYETFLGVKKIDSWEGGVGLYLPTGTAQLALVKVESPQPTEFVIEGSQKNCYYNFIVDDIEAAHQYLKKNDIAVSEIDDFDGMKFFDFFDLDNNPFSVVNEVEGSSFHSDNVRKMQERERKNK
;
A
#
# COMPACT_ATOMS: atom_id res chain seq x y z
N MET A 1 6.16 -1.65 22.18
CA MET A 1 5.17 -2.69 22.45
C MET A 1 4.21 -2.93 21.26
N PHE A 2 3.57 -1.91 20.71
CA PHE A 2 2.67 -2.08 19.58
C PHE A 2 3.38 -1.82 18.24
N ARG A 3 3.09 -2.64 17.23
CA ARG A 3 3.56 -2.45 15.85
C ARG A 3 2.44 -2.86 14.90
N ILE A 4 2.44 -2.30 13.71
CA ILE A 4 1.43 -2.65 12.69
C ILE A 4 1.76 -4.05 12.15
N GLY A 5 0.81 -4.97 12.26
CA GLY A 5 0.97 -6.33 11.76
C GLY A 5 0.66 -6.46 10.28
N GLY A 6 -0.47 -5.90 9.86
CA GLY A 6 -0.89 -6.02 8.47
C GLY A 6 -2.07 -5.14 8.15
N ILE A 7 -2.44 -5.16 6.88
CA ILE A 7 -3.61 -4.45 6.37
C ILE A 7 -4.58 -5.45 5.75
N PHE A 8 -5.87 -5.15 5.88
CA PHE A 8 -6.95 -5.99 5.32
C PHE A 8 -7.55 -5.30 4.11
N ILE A 9 -7.67 -6.05 3.02
CA ILE A 9 -8.15 -5.54 1.74
C ILE A 9 -9.38 -6.34 1.34
N PRO A 10 -10.56 -5.70 1.18
CA PRO A 10 -11.77 -6.40 0.76
C PRO A 10 -11.73 -6.67 -0.74
N VAL A 11 -11.93 -7.94 -1.12
CA VAL A 11 -11.94 -8.35 -2.53
C VAL A 11 -13.15 -9.25 -2.77
N THR A 12 -13.68 -9.22 -4.00
CA THR A 12 -14.86 -10.03 -4.34
C THR A 12 -14.50 -11.41 -4.86
N ASP A 13 -13.27 -11.60 -5.35
CA ASP A 13 -12.81 -12.89 -5.86
C ASP A 13 -11.39 -13.14 -5.35
N ILE A 14 -11.28 -14.02 -4.36
CA ILE A 14 -9.98 -14.31 -3.70
C ILE A 14 -8.95 -14.85 -4.69
N GLU A 15 -9.34 -15.80 -5.54
CA GLU A 15 -8.39 -16.45 -6.46
C GLU A 15 -7.85 -15.46 -7.49
N LYS A 16 -8.72 -14.70 -8.13
CA LYS A 16 -8.32 -13.70 -9.12
C LYS A 16 -7.49 -12.58 -8.49
N SER A 17 -7.91 -12.12 -7.32
CA SER A 17 -7.19 -11.05 -6.63
C SER A 17 -5.82 -11.50 -6.15
N THR A 18 -5.71 -12.71 -5.61
CA THR A 18 -4.43 -13.26 -5.19
C THR A 18 -3.46 -13.31 -6.37
N GLU A 19 -3.91 -13.84 -7.51
CA GLU A 19 -3.10 -13.90 -8.73
C GLU A 19 -2.67 -12.51 -9.18
N TRP A 20 -3.59 -11.53 -9.15
CA TRP A 20 -3.31 -10.15 -9.54
C TRP A 20 -2.23 -9.53 -8.63
N TYR A 21 -2.37 -9.68 -7.32
CA TYR A 21 -1.42 -9.13 -6.35
C TYR A 21 -0.06 -9.81 -6.49
N GLU A 22 -0.02 -11.13 -6.67
CA GLU A 22 1.23 -11.85 -6.89
C GLU A 22 1.92 -11.39 -8.18
N THR A 23 1.16 -11.25 -9.26
CA THR A 23 1.70 -10.88 -10.57
C THR A 23 2.24 -9.45 -10.59
N PHE A 24 1.49 -8.50 -10.05
CA PHE A 24 1.80 -7.07 -10.22
C PHE A 24 2.52 -6.44 -9.03
N LEU A 25 2.29 -6.89 -7.82
CA LEU A 25 2.95 -6.34 -6.63
C LEU A 25 4.05 -7.24 -6.07
N GLY A 26 4.25 -8.41 -6.65
CA GLY A 26 5.33 -9.30 -6.22
C GLY A 26 5.13 -9.91 -4.84
N VAL A 27 3.90 -9.92 -4.33
CA VAL A 27 3.60 -10.53 -3.04
C VAL A 27 3.62 -12.06 -3.17
N LYS A 28 3.79 -12.72 -2.05
CA LYS A 28 3.76 -14.19 -1.97
C LYS A 28 2.82 -14.64 -0.87
N LYS A 29 2.20 -15.78 -1.10
CA LYS A 29 1.24 -16.36 -0.15
C LYS A 29 1.95 -16.87 1.10
N ILE A 30 1.41 -16.50 2.26
CA ILE A 30 1.81 -17.06 3.54
C ILE A 30 0.96 -18.30 3.83
N ASP A 31 -0.35 -18.12 3.86
CA ASP A 31 -1.33 -19.18 4.11
C ASP A 31 -2.72 -18.65 3.76
N SER A 32 -3.70 -19.53 3.76
CA SER A 32 -5.09 -19.16 3.50
C SER A 32 -6.00 -19.76 4.56
N TRP A 33 -7.16 -19.16 4.68
CA TRP A 33 -8.25 -19.64 5.55
C TRP A 33 -9.56 -19.47 4.78
N GLU A 34 -10.64 -19.96 5.35
CA GLU A 34 -11.94 -19.79 4.69
C GLU A 34 -12.30 -18.31 4.63
N GLY A 35 -12.38 -17.79 3.39
CA GLY A 35 -12.71 -16.39 3.14
C GLY A 35 -11.53 -15.42 3.11
N GLY A 36 -10.29 -15.91 3.14
CA GLY A 36 -9.15 -14.99 3.08
C GLY A 36 -7.82 -15.63 2.75
N VAL A 37 -6.84 -14.78 2.46
CA VAL A 37 -5.47 -15.18 2.18
C VAL A 37 -4.51 -14.14 2.76
N GLY A 38 -3.45 -14.61 3.42
CA GLY A 38 -2.37 -13.76 3.91
C GLY A 38 -1.21 -13.76 2.92
N LEU A 39 -0.65 -12.60 2.68
CA LEU A 39 0.42 -12.36 1.71
C LEU A 39 1.54 -11.55 2.36
N TYR A 40 2.77 -11.73 1.87
CA TYR A 40 3.89 -10.90 2.30
C TYR A 40 4.55 -10.24 1.10
N LEU A 41 5.11 -9.06 1.35
CA LEU A 41 5.89 -8.31 0.37
C LEU A 41 7.37 -8.70 0.47
N PRO A 42 8.15 -8.54 -0.62
CA PRO A 42 9.59 -8.88 -0.58
C PRO A 42 10.38 -8.10 0.46
N THR A 43 9.90 -6.93 0.85
CA THR A 43 10.58 -6.07 1.84
C THR A 43 9.57 -5.56 2.86
N GLY A 44 10.08 -5.13 4.02
CA GLY A 44 9.23 -4.66 5.11
C GLY A 44 8.64 -5.80 5.91
N THR A 45 7.90 -5.47 6.96
CA THR A 45 7.31 -6.46 7.88
C THR A 45 5.80 -6.49 7.84
N ALA A 46 5.16 -5.51 7.21
CA ALA A 46 3.70 -5.46 7.11
C ALA A 46 3.20 -6.55 6.15
N GLN A 47 2.13 -7.20 6.53
CA GLN A 47 1.48 -8.24 5.72
C GLN A 47 0.21 -7.69 5.09
N LEU A 48 -0.19 -8.28 3.98
CA LEU A 48 -1.47 -8.00 3.34
C LEU A 48 -2.40 -9.18 3.55
N ALA A 49 -3.66 -8.91 3.87
CA ALA A 49 -4.67 -9.96 3.94
C ALA A 49 -5.84 -9.60 3.03
N LEU A 50 -6.09 -10.45 2.04
CA LEU A 50 -7.26 -10.29 1.18
C LEU A 50 -8.43 -11.02 1.85
N VAL A 51 -9.53 -10.32 2.05
CA VAL A 51 -10.72 -10.88 2.70
C VAL A 51 -11.89 -10.79 1.73
N LYS A 52 -12.57 -11.92 1.54
CA LYS A 52 -13.69 -11.99 0.61
C LYS A 52 -14.89 -11.22 1.15
N VAL A 53 -15.44 -10.36 0.28
CA VAL A 53 -16.69 -9.62 0.54
C VAL A 53 -17.65 -9.85 -0.62
N GLU A 54 -18.94 -9.59 -0.39
CA GLU A 54 -19.98 -9.80 -1.42
C GLU A 54 -19.93 -8.72 -2.51
N SER A 55 -19.62 -7.50 -2.12
CA SER A 55 -19.55 -6.37 -3.06
C SER A 55 -18.36 -5.49 -2.73
N PRO A 56 -17.83 -4.74 -3.74
CA PRO A 56 -16.66 -3.90 -3.53
C PRO A 56 -16.85 -2.87 -2.41
N GLN A 57 -15.81 -2.69 -1.61
CA GLN A 57 -15.76 -1.71 -0.52
C GLN A 57 -14.42 -0.98 -0.63
N PRO A 58 -14.36 0.13 -1.38
CA PRO A 58 -13.08 0.81 -1.65
C PRO A 58 -12.29 1.17 -0.39
N THR A 59 -10.97 1.02 -0.48
CA THR A 59 -10.04 1.25 0.63
C THR A 59 -9.67 2.74 0.74
N GLU A 60 -10.68 3.56 0.92
CA GLU A 60 -10.53 5.01 1.02
C GLU A 60 -11.56 5.59 1.96
N PHE A 61 -11.31 6.83 2.40
CA PHE A 61 -12.27 7.56 3.20
C PHE A 61 -12.44 8.98 2.67
N VAL A 62 -13.59 9.58 2.98
CA VAL A 62 -13.91 10.94 2.58
C VAL A 62 -13.34 11.92 3.59
N ILE A 63 -12.56 12.88 3.11
CA ILE A 63 -12.09 13.99 3.95
C ILE A 63 -13.18 15.05 4.02
N GLU A 64 -13.63 15.53 2.86
CA GLU A 64 -14.66 16.56 2.76
C GLU A 64 -15.17 16.60 1.31
N GLY A 65 -16.47 16.63 1.11
CA GLY A 65 -17.07 16.69 -0.23
C GLY A 65 -16.62 15.52 -1.10
N SER A 66 -15.97 15.82 -2.23
CA SER A 66 -15.42 14.80 -3.14
C SER A 66 -13.96 14.46 -2.84
N GLN A 67 -13.36 15.11 -1.85
CA GLN A 67 -11.96 14.89 -1.48
C GLN A 67 -11.83 13.62 -0.65
N LYS A 68 -11.01 12.69 -1.12
CA LYS A 68 -10.82 11.38 -0.50
C LYS A 68 -9.35 11.12 -0.23
N ASN A 69 -9.08 10.17 0.66
CA ASN A 69 -7.73 9.72 0.97
C ASN A 69 -7.72 8.20 1.08
N CYS A 70 -6.69 7.57 0.54
CA CYS A 70 -6.51 6.12 0.68
C CYS A 70 -6.14 5.78 2.12
N TYR A 71 -6.62 4.62 2.60
CA TYR A 71 -6.19 4.13 3.91
C TYR A 71 -4.72 3.73 3.91
N TYR A 72 -4.21 3.21 2.77
CA TYR A 72 -2.89 2.60 2.72
C TYR A 72 -2.04 3.22 1.64
N ASN A 73 -0.73 3.27 1.88
CA ASN A 73 0.23 3.65 0.85
C ASN A 73 1.37 2.63 0.77
N PHE A 74 1.99 2.60 -0.39
CA PHE A 74 3.21 1.84 -0.62
C PHE A 74 4.35 2.82 -0.84
N ILE A 75 5.50 2.53 -0.24
CA ILE A 75 6.71 3.33 -0.44
C ILE A 75 7.55 2.66 -1.52
N VAL A 76 8.03 3.44 -2.48
CA VAL A 76 8.90 2.98 -3.54
C VAL A 76 10.14 3.87 -3.63
N ASP A 77 11.23 3.31 -4.14
CA ASP A 77 12.48 4.06 -4.31
C ASP A 77 12.45 4.95 -5.54
N ASP A 78 11.84 4.47 -6.64
CA ASP A 78 11.74 5.19 -7.90
C ASP A 78 10.28 5.26 -8.32
N ILE A 79 9.65 6.38 -8.02
CA ILE A 79 8.20 6.52 -8.22
C ILE A 79 7.83 6.63 -9.71
N GLU A 80 8.68 7.25 -10.53
CA GLU A 80 8.45 7.33 -11.97
C GLU A 80 8.50 5.93 -12.59
N ALA A 81 9.45 5.11 -12.18
CA ALA A 81 9.56 3.73 -12.66
C ALA A 81 8.36 2.88 -12.22
N ALA A 82 7.91 3.05 -10.97
CA ALA A 82 6.73 2.34 -10.46
C ALA A 82 5.47 2.73 -11.23
N HIS A 83 5.29 4.02 -11.47
CA HIS A 83 4.15 4.54 -12.24
C HIS A 83 4.13 3.96 -13.66
N GLN A 84 5.27 3.99 -14.34
CA GLN A 84 5.40 3.49 -15.70
C GLN A 84 5.17 1.98 -15.76
N TYR A 85 5.67 1.23 -14.80
CA TYR A 85 5.47 -0.21 -14.68
C TYR A 85 3.97 -0.57 -14.60
N LEU A 86 3.24 0.11 -13.72
CA LEU A 86 1.81 -0.14 -13.56
C LEU A 86 1.03 0.24 -14.82
N LYS A 87 1.35 1.40 -15.39
CA LYS A 87 0.70 1.89 -16.60
C LYS A 87 0.95 0.96 -17.79
N LYS A 88 2.16 0.46 -17.93
CA LYS A 88 2.55 -0.49 -18.98
C LYS A 88 1.78 -1.81 -18.86
N ASN A 89 1.39 -2.20 -17.67
CA ASN A 89 0.63 -3.41 -17.42
C ASN A 89 -0.88 -3.17 -17.35
N ASP A 90 -1.34 -2.06 -17.92
CA ASP A 90 -2.76 -1.69 -18.04
C ASP A 90 -3.48 -1.57 -16.68
N ILE A 91 -2.74 -1.26 -15.63
CA ILE A 91 -3.33 -0.97 -14.33
C ILE A 91 -3.71 0.51 -14.31
N ALA A 92 -4.93 0.81 -13.87
CA ALA A 92 -5.40 2.18 -13.78
C ALA A 92 -4.56 2.93 -12.74
N VAL A 93 -4.00 4.07 -13.15
CA VAL A 93 -3.17 4.92 -12.29
C VAL A 93 -3.60 6.38 -12.48
N SER A 94 -3.49 7.17 -11.42
CA SER A 94 -3.59 8.62 -11.52
C SER A 94 -2.26 9.18 -12.02
N GLU A 95 -2.23 10.47 -12.33
CA GLU A 95 -0.99 11.15 -12.66
C GLU A 95 -0.15 11.34 -11.39
N ILE A 96 1.15 11.47 -11.55
CA ILE A 96 2.04 11.75 -10.43
C ILE A 96 1.88 13.22 -10.02
N ASP A 97 1.56 13.45 -8.74
CA ASP A 97 1.57 14.77 -8.14
C ASP A 97 2.89 14.96 -7.37
N ASP A 98 3.36 16.19 -7.35
CA ASP A 98 4.59 16.56 -6.65
C ASP A 98 4.27 17.68 -5.66
N PHE A 99 4.45 17.39 -4.37
CA PHE A 99 4.26 18.37 -3.31
C PHE A 99 5.59 18.56 -2.58
N ASP A 100 6.35 19.54 -3.01
CA ASP A 100 7.67 19.87 -2.44
C ASP A 100 8.64 18.67 -2.40
N GLY A 101 8.68 17.91 -3.48
CA GLY A 101 9.56 16.75 -3.60
C GLY A 101 8.91 15.44 -3.14
N MET A 102 7.84 15.51 -2.37
CA MET A 102 7.07 14.32 -2.05
C MET A 102 6.12 14.04 -3.22
N LYS A 103 6.43 13.01 -3.96
CA LYS A 103 5.62 12.61 -5.11
C LYS A 103 4.71 11.47 -4.73
N PHE A 104 3.52 11.45 -5.33
CA PHE A 104 2.56 10.39 -5.09
C PHE A 104 1.63 10.23 -6.28
N PHE A 105 1.08 9.04 -6.40
CA PHE A 105 -0.01 8.72 -7.32
C PHE A 105 -0.83 7.59 -6.72
N ASP A 106 -2.01 7.36 -7.27
CA ASP A 106 -2.88 6.26 -6.86
C ASP A 106 -2.95 5.21 -7.95
N PHE A 107 -3.09 3.95 -7.57
CA PHE A 107 -3.44 2.87 -8.47
C PHE A 107 -4.61 2.08 -7.88
N PHE A 108 -5.23 1.23 -8.71
CA PHE A 108 -6.47 0.53 -8.35
C PHE A 108 -6.33 -0.95 -8.62
N ASP A 109 -6.82 -1.78 -7.69
CA ASP A 109 -6.86 -3.22 -7.89
C ASP A 109 -8.11 -3.64 -8.69
N LEU A 110 -8.37 -4.95 -8.78
CA LEU A 110 -9.51 -5.49 -9.54
C LEU A 110 -10.87 -5.05 -8.99
N ASP A 111 -10.96 -4.74 -7.72
CA ASP A 111 -12.18 -4.27 -7.07
C ASP A 111 -12.24 -2.74 -6.95
N ASN A 112 -11.36 -2.05 -7.67
CA ASN A 112 -11.22 -0.59 -7.59
C ASN A 112 -10.82 -0.09 -6.20
N ASN A 113 -10.12 -0.91 -5.43
CA ASN A 113 -9.51 -0.45 -4.20
C ASN A 113 -8.34 0.47 -4.54
N PRO A 114 -8.39 1.75 -4.12
CA PRO A 114 -7.28 2.66 -4.38
C PRO A 114 -6.17 2.50 -3.35
N PHE A 115 -4.95 2.60 -3.84
CA PHE A 115 -3.75 2.63 -3.00
C PHE A 115 -2.87 3.79 -3.47
N SER A 116 -2.31 4.54 -2.52
CA SER A 116 -1.33 5.55 -2.85
C SER A 116 0.05 4.93 -2.94
N VAL A 117 0.86 5.45 -3.85
CA VAL A 117 2.29 5.13 -3.95
C VAL A 117 3.04 6.43 -3.69
N VAL A 118 4.02 6.38 -2.81
CA VAL A 118 4.78 7.57 -2.40
C VAL A 118 6.28 7.29 -2.44
N ASN A 119 7.07 8.33 -2.65
CA ASN A 119 8.51 8.26 -2.42
C ASN A 119 8.82 8.80 -1.02
N GLU A 120 10.00 8.46 -0.51
CA GLU A 120 10.49 9.10 0.71
C GLU A 120 11.35 10.30 0.31
N VAL A 121 11.24 11.39 1.07
CA VAL A 121 12.03 12.60 0.85
C VAL A 121 13.18 12.62 1.84
N GLU A 122 14.40 12.64 1.35
CA GLU A 122 15.59 12.72 2.18
C GLU A 122 15.54 14.02 3.01
N GLY A 123 15.81 13.90 4.29
CA GLY A 123 15.75 15.03 5.22
C GLY A 123 14.38 15.33 5.77
N SER A 124 13.33 14.70 5.25
CA SER A 124 11.97 14.85 5.80
C SER A 124 11.87 14.19 7.17
N SER A 125 11.11 14.80 8.07
CA SER A 125 10.82 14.21 9.38
C SER A 125 10.07 12.89 9.27
N PHE A 126 9.35 12.67 8.16
CA PHE A 126 8.58 11.44 7.91
C PHE A 126 9.39 10.35 7.21
N HIS A 127 10.64 10.64 6.81
CA HIS A 127 11.49 9.61 6.22
C HIS A 127 11.72 8.48 7.23
N SER A 128 11.67 7.24 6.76
CA SER A 128 11.81 6.06 7.63
C SER A 128 13.09 6.07 8.46
N ASP A 129 14.19 6.60 7.92
CA ASP A 129 15.44 6.73 8.65
C ASP A 129 15.32 7.68 9.86
N ASN A 130 14.60 8.78 9.69
CA ASN A 130 14.38 9.73 10.78
C ASN A 130 13.45 9.16 11.84
N VAL A 131 12.40 8.44 11.42
CA VAL A 131 11.50 7.76 12.35
C VAL A 131 12.27 6.72 13.18
N ARG A 132 13.14 5.94 12.52
CA ARG A 132 13.98 4.94 13.19
C ARG A 132 14.88 5.61 14.24
N LYS A 133 15.48 6.76 13.93
CA LYS A 133 16.29 7.52 14.87
C LYS A 133 15.48 7.98 16.09
N MET A 134 14.25 8.42 15.88
CA MET A 134 13.35 8.78 16.96
C MET A 134 13.00 7.58 17.85
N GLN A 135 12.74 6.43 17.24
CA GLN A 135 12.47 5.19 17.95
C GLN A 135 13.66 4.76 18.82
N GLU A 136 14.87 4.86 18.26
CA GLU A 136 16.11 4.54 18.99
C GLU A 136 16.33 5.44 20.18
N ARG A 137 16.10 6.74 20.04
CA ARG A 137 16.19 7.71 21.15
C ARG A 137 15.17 7.39 22.23
N GLU A 138 13.96 7.04 21.85
CA GLU A 138 12.90 6.70 22.80
C GLU A 138 13.29 5.47 23.63
N ARG A 139 13.88 4.45 22.98
CA ARG A 139 14.34 3.24 23.69
C ARG A 139 15.47 3.53 24.66
N LYS A 140 16.37 4.45 24.32
CA LYS A 140 17.50 4.82 25.20
C LYS A 140 17.05 5.61 26.42
N ASN A 141 15.93 6.30 26.34
CA ASN A 141 15.40 7.11 27.43
C ASN A 141 14.49 6.33 28.39
N LYS A 142 14.33 5.04 28.16
CA LYS A 142 13.61 4.10 29.02
C LYS A 142 14.61 3.16 29.74
#